data_f58832ce0c8a406646b3b4efb7cb6e3c
#
_entry.id   f58832ce0c8a406646b3b4efb7cb6e3c
#
_cell.length_a   1.000
_cell.length_b   1.000
_cell.length_c   1.000
_cell.angle_alpha   90.00
_cell.angle_beta   90.00
_cell.angle_gamma   90.00
#
_symmetry.space_group_name_H-M   'P 1'
#
loop_
_entity.id
_entity.type
_entity.pdbx_description
1 polymer ?
#
loop_
_entity_poly.entity_id
_entity_poly.type
_entity_poly.pdbx_seq_one_letter_code
_entity_poly.pdbx_strand_id
1 'polypeptide(L)'
;LRKEKGIIKIKQTYIIRTNGLKLIDRIIILIMAASTDEEMRVLKRNGKYENIGFDKILKRVKSIGQECGIKLNYTTFVMKVIDQLYDGIPTAKIDELTAEQCASLSIQHPDYNTLAGRLIVSNHHKNTSSSFFSVVKKLYQFKDVHQKSYPLVNKEFYEIVEKNKEELDKMIIHERDYLIDYFGFKTMERSYLMKVGGVIVERPQYLWLRVAICIHGDNMEKVRTSYDLMSQKYFTHATPTLFNAGTPKQQLSSCYLVALEEDSITGIYNTLADCAQISKYSGGIGLHIHNIRASGSHIRGTNGKTDGLVPMLKVYNATARYVNQAGKRNGSFAIYLEPWHADIDNFLDMKKNHGDEEMKARDLFYALWIPDLFMERVKANGDWTLMCPDECPGLADVYGAKFVELYTKYETLNKGKKTV
;
A
#
# COMPACT_ATOMS: atom_id res chain seq x y z
N LEU A 1 30.20 -24.42 38.80
CA LEU A 1 30.58 -24.95 40.16
C LEU A 1 29.97 -24.14 41.31
N ARG A 2 29.91 -22.79 41.27
CA ARG A 2 29.26 -21.99 42.34
C ARG A 2 27.72 -22.01 42.27
N LYS A 3 27.11 -22.04 41.07
CA LYS A 3 25.66 -22.15 40.87
C LYS A 3 25.12 -23.53 41.24
N GLU A 4 25.83 -24.60 40.91
CA GLU A 4 25.42 -25.97 41.30
C GLU A 4 25.43 -26.22 42.81
N LYS A 5 26.40 -25.67 43.55
CA LYS A 5 26.44 -25.76 45.01
C LYS A 5 25.30 -24.99 45.69
N GLY A 6 24.82 -23.88 45.11
CA GLY A 6 23.66 -23.12 45.58
C GLY A 6 22.34 -23.92 45.40
N ILE A 7 22.15 -24.54 44.26
CA ILE A 7 20.96 -25.35 43.93
C ILE A 7 20.87 -26.59 44.79
N ILE A 8 22.00 -27.25 45.07
CA ILE A 8 22.04 -28.43 45.96
C ILE A 8 21.70 -28.06 47.41
N LYS A 9 22.16 -26.90 47.89
CA LYS A 9 21.86 -26.44 49.26
C LYS A 9 20.40 -26.04 49.45
N ILE A 10 19.78 -25.40 48.43
CA ILE A 10 18.36 -25.08 48.44
C ILE A 10 17.52 -26.36 48.36
N LYS A 11 17.87 -27.34 47.52
CA LYS A 11 17.18 -28.64 47.47
C LYS A 11 17.21 -29.39 48.79
N GLN A 12 18.36 -29.42 49.51
CA GLN A 12 18.48 -30.06 50.82
C GLN A 12 17.64 -29.38 51.91
N THR A 13 17.57 -28.07 51.96
CA THR A 13 16.78 -27.32 52.94
C THR A 13 15.27 -27.49 52.69
N TYR A 14 14.82 -27.59 51.44
CA TYR A 14 13.43 -27.83 51.09
C TYR A 14 12.99 -29.29 51.37
N ILE A 15 13.87 -30.28 51.14
CA ILE A 15 13.58 -31.69 51.40
C ILE A 15 13.35 -31.90 52.91
N ILE A 16 14.07 -31.20 53.77
CA ILE A 16 13.91 -31.30 55.24
C ILE A 16 12.57 -30.69 55.70
N ARG A 17 12.02 -29.66 55.05
CA ARG A 17 10.75 -29.02 55.41
C ARG A 17 9.50 -29.74 54.88
N THR A 18 9.65 -30.63 53.90
CA THR A 18 8.48 -31.28 53.24
C THR A 18 8.25 -32.74 53.66
N ASN A 19 8.97 -33.26 54.68
CA ASN A 19 8.87 -34.67 55.10
C ASN A 19 7.53 -35.11 55.71
N GLY A 20 6.53 -34.23 55.79
CA GLY A 20 5.17 -34.54 56.22
C GLY A 20 4.06 -34.31 55.18
N LEU A 21 4.41 -33.83 53.94
CA LEU A 21 3.43 -33.48 52.92
C LEU A 21 3.18 -34.62 51.93
N LYS A 22 1.95 -34.75 51.41
CA LYS A 22 1.60 -35.69 50.33
C LYS A 22 2.43 -35.37 49.08
N LEU A 23 2.68 -36.39 48.24
CA LEU A 23 3.53 -36.29 47.04
C LEU A 23 3.10 -35.13 46.12
N ILE A 24 1.80 -34.87 46.00
CA ILE A 24 1.23 -33.78 45.21
C ILE A 24 1.61 -32.41 45.77
N ASP A 25 1.54 -32.24 47.10
CA ASP A 25 1.93 -30.98 47.75
C ASP A 25 3.43 -30.73 47.62
N ARG A 26 4.25 -31.79 47.62
CA ARG A 26 5.70 -31.71 47.37
C ARG A 26 6.00 -31.30 45.93
N ILE A 27 5.23 -31.80 44.94
CA ILE A 27 5.35 -31.45 43.54
C ILE A 27 4.92 -29.98 43.31
N ILE A 28 3.81 -29.55 43.94
CA ILE A 28 3.34 -28.15 43.86
C ILE A 28 4.36 -27.20 44.49
N ILE A 29 4.91 -27.52 45.65
CA ILE A 29 5.95 -26.71 46.29
C ILE A 29 7.24 -26.71 45.47
N LEU A 30 7.62 -27.82 44.82
CA LEU A 30 8.77 -27.90 43.94
C LEU A 30 8.54 -27.13 42.64
N ILE A 31 7.33 -27.12 42.09
CA ILE A 31 6.96 -26.31 40.93
C ILE A 31 6.92 -24.83 41.32
N MET A 32 6.38 -24.46 42.48
CA MET A 32 6.40 -23.08 42.99
C MET A 32 7.80 -22.60 43.39
N ALA A 33 8.69 -23.49 43.83
CA ALA A 33 10.08 -23.15 44.16
C ALA A 33 11.03 -23.21 42.92
N ALA A 34 10.62 -23.90 41.87
CA ALA A 34 11.33 -23.90 40.59
C ALA A 34 10.91 -22.72 39.69
N SER A 35 9.75 -22.09 39.95
CA SER A 35 9.46 -20.73 39.51
C SER A 35 10.29 -19.79 40.42
N THR A 36 11.59 -19.68 40.16
CA THR A 36 12.34 -18.47 40.54
C THR A 36 11.54 -17.29 39.99
N ASP A 37 11.03 -16.44 40.90
CA ASP A 37 10.47 -15.13 40.60
C ASP A 37 11.53 -14.28 39.86
N GLU A 38 11.85 -14.60 38.62
CA GLU A 38 12.39 -13.64 37.69
C GLU A 38 11.22 -12.75 37.32
N GLU A 39 11.03 -11.67 38.11
CA GLU A 39 10.05 -10.64 37.82
C GLU A 39 10.22 -10.24 36.35
N MET A 40 9.17 -10.47 35.54
CA MET A 40 9.14 -10.13 34.12
C MET A 40 9.52 -8.67 33.94
N ARG A 41 10.45 -8.38 33.04
CA ARG A 41 10.96 -7.02 32.77
C ARG A 41 10.48 -6.51 31.42
N VAL A 42 10.47 -5.20 31.27
CA VAL A 42 10.17 -4.51 30.01
C VAL A 42 11.34 -3.66 29.59
N LEU A 43 11.58 -3.61 28.28
CA LEU A 43 12.56 -2.70 27.67
C LEU A 43 11.90 -1.34 27.39
N LYS A 44 12.36 -0.32 28.09
CA LYS A 44 11.88 1.07 27.90
C LYS A 44 12.46 1.68 26.62
N ARG A 45 11.83 2.74 26.11
CA ARG A 45 12.30 3.49 24.92
C ARG A 45 13.69 4.11 25.08
N ASN A 46 14.15 4.32 26.33
CA ASN A 46 15.51 4.80 26.62
C ASN A 46 16.56 3.68 26.73
N GLY A 47 16.21 2.44 26.36
CA GLY A 47 17.09 1.26 26.40
C GLY A 47 17.25 0.62 27.79
N LYS A 48 16.62 1.13 28.85
CA LYS A 48 16.71 0.56 30.19
C LYS A 48 15.64 -0.50 30.44
N TYR A 49 15.98 -1.52 31.22
CA TYR A 49 15.05 -2.53 31.70
C TYR A 49 14.41 -2.06 33.01
N GLU A 50 13.11 -2.29 33.15
CA GLU A 50 12.34 -2.09 34.39
C GLU A 50 11.44 -3.30 34.64
N ASN A 51 11.11 -3.59 35.91
CA ASN A 51 10.10 -4.60 36.23
C ASN A 51 8.74 -4.19 35.65
N ILE A 52 8.00 -5.17 35.12
CA ILE A 52 6.70 -4.90 34.54
C ILE A 52 5.70 -4.48 35.62
N GLY A 53 4.89 -3.47 35.31
CA GLY A 53 3.77 -3.07 36.13
C GLY A 53 2.48 -3.22 35.32
N PHE A 54 1.73 -4.29 35.53
CA PHE A 54 0.48 -4.54 34.82
C PHE A 54 -0.55 -3.43 35.03
N ASP A 55 -0.56 -2.81 36.23
CA ASP A 55 -1.38 -1.64 36.55
C ASP A 55 -1.05 -0.42 35.67
N LYS A 56 0.20 -0.28 35.25
CA LYS A 56 0.62 0.81 34.35
C LYS A 56 -0.04 0.69 32.97
N ILE A 57 -0.24 -0.54 32.46
CA ILE A 57 -0.92 -0.77 31.17
C ILE A 57 -2.39 -0.33 31.30
N LEU A 58 -3.08 -0.78 32.34
CA LEU A 58 -4.48 -0.41 32.58
C LEU A 58 -4.66 1.10 32.81
N LYS A 59 -3.77 1.73 33.60
CA LYS A 59 -3.79 3.18 33.84
C LYS A 59 -3.63 3.96 32.53
N ARG A 60 -2.69 3.55 31.66
CA ARG A 60 -2.47 4.19 30.36
C ARG A 60 -3.71 4.13 29.46
N VAL A 61 -4.33 2.94 29.37
CA VAL A 61 -5.54 2.75 28.56
C VAL A 61 -6.70 3.60 29.10
N LYS A 62 -6.89 3.60 30.43
CA LYS A 62 -7.91 4.42 31.10
C LYS A 62 -7.69 5.90 30.84
N SER A 63 -6.45 6.42 30.97
CA SER A 63 -6.14 7.82 30.70
C SER A 63 -6.54 8.22 29.30
N ILE A 64 -6.11 7.47 28.28
CA ILE A 64 -6.44 7.75 26.88
C ILE A 64 -7.95 7.65 26.61
N GLY A 65 -8.63 6.66 27.20
CA GLY A 65 -10.09 6.52 27.07
C GLY A 65 -10.87 7.66 27.73
N GLN A 66 -10.43 8.11 28.90
CA GLN A 66 -11.05 9.23 29.60
C GLN A 66 -10.89 10.57 28.88
N GLU A 67 -9.74 10.82 28.26
CA GLU A 67 -9.50 11.99 27.41
C GLU A 67 -10.49 12.11 26.25
N CYS A 68 -11.09 10.98 25.84
CA CYS A 68 -12.08 10.93 24.76
C CYS A 68 -13.52 10.74 25.24
N GLY A 69 -13.76 10.69 26.53
CA GLY A 69 -15.10 10.40 27.08
C GLY A 69 -15.57 8.94 26.85
N ILE A 70 -14.69 8.02 26.49
CA ILE A 70 -15.00 6.62 26.21
C ILE A 70 -15.26 5.87 27.50
N LYS A 71 -16.40 5.17 27.60
CA LYS A 71 -16.79 4.35 28.74
C LYS A 71 -16.86 2.88 28.36
N LEU A 72 -15.73 2.18 28.46
CA LEU A 72 -15.61 0.76 28.13
C LEU A 72 -15.11 -0.06 29.34
N ASN A 73 -15.29 -1.37 29.28
CA ASN A 73 -14.64 -2.28 30.23
C ASN A 73 -13.18 -2.49 29.80
N TYR A 74 -12.29 -1.62 30.26
CA TYR A 74 -10.87 -1.68 29.91
C TYR A 74 -10.17 -2.92 30.42
N THR A 75 -10.65 -3.52 31.54
CA THR A 75 -10.01 -4.67 32.19
C THR A 75 -10.04 -5.89 31.29
N THR A 76 -11.16 -6.13 30.60
CA THR A 76 -11.37 -7.34 29.80
C THR A 76 -10.34 -7.50 28.69
N PHE A 77 -10.02 -6.45 27.94
CA PHE A 77 -9.04 -6.57 26.86
C PHE A 77 -7.60 -6.39 27.35
N VAL A 78 -7.37 -5.62 28.44
CA VAL A 78 -6.02 -5.50 29.03
C VAL A 78 -5.55 -6.83 29.57
N MET A 79 -6.42 -7.67 30.14
CA MET A 79 -6.05 -9.03 30.54
C MET A 79 -5.55 -9.86 29.35
N LYS A 80 -6.21 -9.79 28.20
CA LYS A 80 -5.75 -10.46 26.96
C LYS A 80 -4.40 -9.95 26.47
N VAL A 81 -4.05 -8.69 26.72
CA VAL A 81 -2.72 -8.14 26.41
C VAL A 81 -1.69 -8.73 27.37
N ILE A 82 -2.00 -8.79 28.68
CA ILE A 82 -1.11 -9.33 29.70
C ILE A 82 -0.73 -10.78 29.38
N ASP A 83 -1.65 -11.59 28.90
CA ASP A 83 -1.42 -12.99 28.52
C ASP A 83 -0.43 -13.16 27.35
N GLN A 84 -0.15 -12.08 26.59
CA GLN A 84 0.77 -12.09 25.44
C GLN A 84 2.16 -11.50 25.78
N LEU A 85 2.39 -11.09 27.00
CA LEU A 85 3.65 -10.48 27.42
C LEU A 85 4.73 -11.54 27.64
N TYR A 86 5.97 -11.15 27.37
CA TYR A 86 7.17 -11.96 27.59
C TYR A 86 8.29 -11.12 28.21
N ASP A 87 9.28 -11.76 28.86
CA ASP A 87 10.41 -11.03 29.48
C ASP A 87 11.19 -10.23 28.43
N GLY A 88 11.51 -8.99 28.78
CA GLY A 88 12.25 -8.09 27.90
C GLY A 88 11.40 -7.42 26.81
N ILE A 89 10.07 -7.59 26.79
CA ILE A 89 9.23 -6.97 25.75
C ILE A 89 9.40 -5.44 25.71
N PRO A 90 9.60 -4.83 24.51
CA PRO A 90 9.64 -3.37 24.39
C PRO A 90 8.28 -2.73 24.76
N THR A 91 8.30 -1.65 25.52
CA THR A 91 7.07 -0.92 25.88
C THR A 91 6.33 -0.35 24.66
N ALA A 92 7.03 -0.06 23.54
CA ALA A 92 6.39 0.28 22.28
C ALA A 92 5.55 -0.88 21.73
N LYS A 93 6.04 -2.14 21.86
CA LYS A 93 5.30 -3.34 21.44
C LYS A 93 4.09 -3.62 22.31
N ILE A 94 4.17 -3.33 23.61
CA ILE A 94 3.00 -3.41 24.52
C ILE A 94 1.91 -2.43 24.07
N ASP A 95 2.25 -1.19 23.75
CA ASP A 95 1.29 -0.19 23.23
C ASP A 95 0.66 -0.68 21.90
N GLU A 96 1.45 -1.32 21.01
CA GLU A 96 0.97 -1.88 19.75
C GLU A 96 0.00 -3.05 19.97
N LEU A 97 0.38 -4.04 20.78
CA LEU A 97 -0.48 -5.17 21.14
C LEU A 97 -1.79 -4.69 21.83
N THR A 98 -1.69 -3.67 22.66
CA THR A 98 -2.86 -3.09 23.32
C THR A 98 -3.84 -2.48 22.31
N ALA A 99 -3.33 -1.74 21.33
CA ALA A 99 -4.14 -1.17 20.25
C ALA A 99 -4.76 -2.27 19.37
N GLU A 100 -4.00 -3.31 19.04
CA GLU A 100 -4.46 -4.45 18.23
C GLU A 100 -5.57 -5.23 18.93
N GLN A 101 -5.38 -5.59 20.22
CA GLN A 101 -6.41 -6.27 21.01
C GLN A 101 -7.68 -5.40 21.18
N CYS A 102 -7.50 -4.10 21.34
CA CYS A 102 -8.61 -3.16 21.38
C CYS A 102 -9.37 -3.13 20.03
N ALA A 103 -8.66 -3.04 18.90
CA ALA A 103 -9.26 -3.04 17.57
C ALA A 103 -10.01 -4.34 17.26
N SER A 104 -9.55 -5.49 17.74
CA SER A 104 -10.23 -6.78 17.56
C SER A 104 -11.64 -6.83 18.20
N LEU A 105 -11.92 -5.95 19.14
CA LEU A 105 -13.22 -5.84 19.82
C LEU A 105 -14.14 -4.80 19.17
N SER A 106 -13.75 -4.18 18.06
CA SER A 106 -14.55 -3.15 17.37
C SER A 106 -15.93 -3.63 16.92
N ILE A 107 -16.09 -4.93 16.67
CA ILE A 107 -17.38 -5.56 16.36
C ILE A 107 -18.36 -5.48 17.55
N GLN A 108 -17.86 -5.47 18.79
CA GLN A 108 -18.70 -5.40 19.98
C GLN A 108 -19.18 -3.99 20.29
N HIS A 109 -18.30 -2.97 20.06
CA HIS A 109 -18.64 -1.57 20.24
C HIS A 109 -17.70 -0.67 19.44
N PRO A 110 -18.21 0.35 18.71
CA PRO A 110 -17.40 1.25 17.86
C PRO A 110 -16.32 2.02 18.63
N ASP A 111 -16.54 2.31 19.91
CA ASP A 111 -15.56 3.01 20.76
C ASP A 111 -14.23 2.26 20.91
N TYR A 112 -14.24 0.92 20.74
CA TYR A 112 -12.99 0.16 20.73
C TYR A 112 -12.11 0.54 19.54
N ASN A 113 -12.69 0.82 18.37
CA ASN A 113 -11.92 1.28 17.21
C ASN A 113 -11.31 2.68 17.44
N THR A 114 -12.09 3.59 18.02
CA THR A 114 -11.62 4.93 18.39
C THR A 114 -10.49 4.87 19.42
N LEU A 115 -10.64 4.06 20.46
CA LEU A 115 -9.61 3.86 21.47
C LEU A 115 -8.34 3.23 20.90
N ALA A 116 -8.48 2.22 20.03
CA ALA A 116 -7.36 1.58 19.36
C ALA A 116 -6.58 2.56 18.48
N GLY A 117 -7.28 3.41 17.71
CA GLY A 117 -6.68 4.49 16.92
C GLY A 117 -5.87 5.45 17.78
N ARG A 118 -6.42 5.88 18.91
CA ARG A 118 -5.71 6.78 19.85
C ARG A 118 -4.49 6.13 20.51
N LEU A 119 -4.59 4.86 20.88
CA LEU A 119 -3.46 4.10 21.44
C LEU A 119 -2.29 4.01 20.45
N ILE A 120 -2.57 3.63 19.19
CA ILE A 120 -1.52 3.46 18.19
C ILE A 120 -0.89 4.80 17.77
N VAL A 121 -1.68 5.87 17.61
CA VAL A 121 -1.19 7.22 17.33
C VAL A 121 -0.33 7.74 18.48
N SER A 122 -0.79 7.60 19.72
CA SER A 122 -0.01 8.00 20.91
C SER A 122 1.31 7.23 21.02
N ASN A 123 1.32 5.92 20.66
CA ASN A 123 2.53 5.13 20.56
C ASN A 123 3.49 5.71 19.50
N HIS A 124 2.96 6.04 18.32
CA HIS A 124 3.72 6.61 17.20
C HIS A 124 4.34 7.97 17.56
N HIS A 125 3.59 8.85 18.23
CA HIS A 125 4.09 10.14 18.70
C HIS A 125 5.26 10.00 19.67
N LYS A 126 5.25 8.96 20.55
CA LYS A 126 6.36 8.67 21.46
C LYS A 126 7.61 8.13 20.77
N ASN A 127 7.46 7.58 19.57
CA ASN A 127 8.55 6.97 18.80
C ASN A 127 9.11 7.91 17.71
N THR A 128 8.49 9.09 17.50
CA THR A 128 8.83 10.05 16.42
C THR A 128 9.09 11.45 16.98
N SER A 129 9.90 12.23 16.25
CA SER A 129 10.18 13.64 16.62
C SER A 129 8.93 14.50 16.51
N SER A 130 8.80 15.47 17.42
CA SER A 130 7.75 16.49 17.39
C SER A 130 8.09 17.71 16.49
N SER A 131 9.29 17.79 15.94
CA SER A 131 9.71 18.84 15.00
C SER A 131 9.71 18.30 13.58
N PHE A 132 8.95 18.94 12.70
CA PHE A 132 8.90 18.64 11.27
C PHE A 132 10.25 18.90 10.61
N PHE A 133 10.88 20.03 10.90
CA PHE A 133 12.19 20.35 10.37
C PHE A 133 13.24 19.27 10.72
N SER A 134 13.25 18.79 11.96
CA SER A 134 14.16 17.73 12.39
C SER A 134 13.99 16.46 11.55
N VAL A 135 12.74 16.08 11.25
CA VAL A 135 12.44 14.90 10.42
C VAL A 135 12.87 15.13 8.98
N VAL A 136 12.55 16.28 8.39
CA VAL A 136 12.93 16.62 7.00
C VAL A 136 14.46 16.67 6.86
N LYS A 137 15.17 17.24 7.83
CA LYS A 137 16.64 17.23 7.86
C LYS A 137 17.20 15.82 7.87
N LYS A 138 16.64 14.93 8.69
CA LYS A 138 17.04 13.50 8.74
C LYS A 138 16.80 12.79 7.41
N LEU A 139 15.69 13.07 6.72
CA LEU A 139 15.38 12.52 5.39
C LEU A 139 16.34 13.05 4.32
N TYR A 140 16.69 14.35 4.37
CA TYR A 140 17.60 14.96 3.42
C TYR A 140 19.05 14.48 3.59
N GLN A 141 19.49 14.27 4.84
CA GLN A 141 20.84 13.80 5.18
C GLN A 141 21.00 12.28 5.13
N PHE A 142 20.01 11.55 4.63
CA PHE A 142 20.06 10.10 4.56
C PHE A 142 21.23 9.62 3.71
N LYS A 143 21.88 8.54 4.18
CA LYS A 143 22.93 7.82 3.46
C LYS A 143 22.50 6.38 3.25
N ASP A 144 22.85 5.83 2.11
CA ASP A 144 22.59 4.43 1.77
C ASP A 144 23.48 3.46 2.57
N VAL A 145 23.34 2.17 2.30
CA VAL A 145 24.13 1.11 2.95
C VAL A 145 25.65 1.24 2.69
N HIS A 146 26.04 1.95 1.64
CA HIS A 146 27.43 2.24 1.27
C HIS A 146 27.92 3.59 1.82
N GLN A 147 27.18 4.24 2.71
CA GLN A 147 27.45 5.55 3.28
C GLN A 147 27.50 6.69 2.24
N LYS A 148 26.97 6.47 1.02
CA LYS A 148 26.82 7.52 0.02
C LYS A 148 25.57 8.35 0.33
N SER A 149 25.66 9.66 0.09
CA SER A 149 24.52 10.56 0.22
C SER A 149 23.39 10.12 -0.72
N TYR A 150 22.22 9.87 -0.16
CA TYR A 150 21.01 9.46 -0.90
C TYR A 150 19.77 10.13 -0.31
N PRO A 151 19.60 11.44 -0.53
CA PRO A 151 18.47 12.19 0.02
C PRO A 151 17.13 11.56 -0.34
N LEU A 152 16.26 11.40 0.65
CA LEU A 152 14.90 10.89 0.46
C LEU A 152 13.91 12.00 0.11
N VAL A 153 14.30 13.26 0.33
CA VAL A 153 13.58 14.46 -0.11
C VAL A 153 14.48 15.30 -1.00
N ASN A 154 13.89 16.04 -1.95
CA ASN A 154 14.66 16.85 -2.87
C ASN A 154 15.19 18.14 -2.21
N LYS A 155 16.16 18.78 -2.87
CA LYS A 155 16.87 19.95 -2.39
C LYS A 155 15.93 21.16 -2.23
N GLU A 156 15.13 21.45 -3.23
CA GLU A 156 14.20 22.58 -3.23
C GLU A 156 13.21 22.51 -2.05
N PHE A 157 12.60 21.35 -1.85
CA PHE A 157 11.73 21.11 -0.70
C PHE A 157 12.46 21.32 0.64
N TYR A 158 13.69 20.80 0.77
CA TYR A 158 14.49 20.98 1.98
C TYR A 158 14.78 22.47 2.26
N GLU A 159 15.18 23.24 1.24
CA GLU A 159 15.49 24.67 1.36
C GLU A 159 14.26 25.49 1.76
N ILE A 160 13.08 25.19 1.21
CA ILE A 160 11.82 25.82 1.62
C ILE A 160 11.52 25.55 3.09
N VAL A 161 11.66 24.28 3.53
CA VAL A 161 11.39 23.89 4.91
C VAL A 161 12.41 24.51 5.88
N GLU A 162 13.70 24.55 5.53
CA GLU A 162 14.74 25.17 6.34
C GLU A 162 14.53 26.66 6.54
N LYS A 163 14.14 27.38 5.46
CA LYS A 163 13.83 28.81 5.47
C LYS A 163 12.65 29.12 6.37
N ASN A 164 11.61 28.32 6.35
CA ASN A 164 10.32 28.58 7.02
C ASN A 164 10.09 27.69 8.26
N LYS A 165 11.13 27.07 8.82
CA LYS A 165 11.06 26.01 9.85
C LYS A 165 10.19 26.37 11.06
N GLU A 166 10.29 27.59 11.57
CA GLU A 166 9.55 28.02 12.76
C GLU A 166 8.08 28.20 12.49
N GLU A 167 7.72 28.72 11.31
CA GLU A 167 6.32 28.88 10.90
C GLU A 167 5.70 27.52 10.63
N LEU A 168 6.40 26.62 9.94
CA LEU A 168 5.92 25.30 9.62
C LEU A 168 5.72 24.42 10.87
N ASP A 169 6.67 24.46 11.83
CA ASP A 169 6.51 23.73 13.09
C ASP A 169 5.32 24.27 13.92
N LYS A 170 5.04 25.58 13.87
CA LYS A 170 3.86 26.19 14.53
C LYS A 170 2.54 25.92 13.80
N MET A 171 2.59 25.64 12.49
CA MET A 171 1.41 25.34 11.68
C MET A 171 0.81 23.98 12.02
N ILE A 172 1.64 23.05 12.50
CA ILE A 172 1.25 21.65 12.73
C ILE A 172 0.37 21.53 13.98
N ILE A 173 -0.76 20.85 13.81
CA ILE A 173 -1.69 20.52 14.90
C ILE A 173 -1.66 19.00 15.08
N HIS A 174 -0.80 18.51 15.98
CA HIS A 174 -0.56 17.09 16.21
C HIS A 174 -1.81 16.33 16.66
N GLU A 175 -2.74 16.99 17.33
CA GLU A 175 -4.01 16.41 17.79
C GLU A 175 -4.86 15.88 16.64
N ARG A 176 -4.70 16.43 15.43
CA ARG A 176 -5.42 15.95 14.24
C ARG A 176 -5.04 14.54 13.81
N ASP A 177 -3.89 14.01 14.25
CA ASP A 177 -3.54 12.60 14.03
C ASP A 177 -4.55 11.66 14.69
N TYR A 178 -5.17 12.08 15.80
CA TYR A 178 -6.21 11.31 16.49
C TYR A 178 -7.56 11.25 15.76
N LEU A 179 -7.72 11.95 14.64
CA LEU A 179 -8.85 11.78 13.72
C LEU A 179 -8.74 10.50 12.87
N ILE A 180 -7.57 9.86 12.88
CA ILE A 180 -7.29 8.65 12.11
C ILE A 180 -7.60 7.44 12.99
N ASP A 181 -8.42 6.53 12.48
CA ASP A 181 -8.74 5.28 13.15
C ASP A 181 -7.58 4.28 13.09
N TYR A 182 -7.73 3.15 13.78
CA TYR A 182 -6.68 2.13 13.85
C TYR A 182 -6.31 1.59 12.47
N PHE A 183 -7.30 1.23 11.65
CA PHE A 183 -7.05 0.67 10.31
C PHE A 183 -6.39 1.69 9.37
N GLY A 184 -6.89 2.92 9.37
CA GLY A 184 -6.31 4.03 8.60
C GLY A 184 -4.86 4.29 9.00
N PHE A 185 -4.57 4.33 10.31
CA PHE A 185 -3.21 4.54 10.79
C PHE A 185 -2.28 3.38 10.40
N LYS A 186 -2.69 2.13 10.55
CA LYS A 186 -1.90 0.96 10.14
C LYS A 186 -1.64 0.94 8.63
N THR A 187 -2.58 1.44 7.83
CA THR A 187 -2.39 1.61 6.39
C THR A 187 -1.34 2.68 6.08
N MET A 188 -1.40 3.83 6.76
CA MET A 188 -0.39 4.88 6.62
C MET A 188 1.00 4.41 7.07
N GLU A 189 1.10 3.75 8.21
CA GLU A 189 2.34 3.18 8.77
C GLU A 189 3.00 2.19 7.81
N ARG A 190 2.21 1.28 7.23
CA ARG A 190 2.70 0.26 6.31
C ARG A 190 3.23 0.86 5.01
N SER A 191 2.48 1.79 4.41
CA SER A 191 2.67 2.14 3.00
C SER A 191 3.05 3.60 2.74
N TYR A 192 2.62 4.58 3.56
CA TYR A 192 2.69 5.99 3.22
C TYR A 192 3.74 6.79 3.97
N LEU A 193 3.90 6.55 5.27
CA LEU A 193 4.83 7.32 6.10
C LEU A 193 6.28 7.00 5.75
N MET A 194 7.11 8.05 5.65
CA MET A 194 8.52 7.92 5.30
C MET A 194 9.33 7.24 6.39
N LYS A 195 10.30 6.42 5.96
CA LYS A 195 11.17 5.60 6.81
C LYS A 195 12.64 5.95 6.56
N VAL A 196 13.44 5.85 7.60
CA VAL A 196 14.90 5.92 7.53
C VAL A 196 15.46 4.64 8.14
N GLY A 197 16.21 3.86 7.36
CA GLY A 197 16.75 2.57 7.82
C GLY A 197 15.64 1.59 8.27
N GLY A 198 14.49 1.60 7.60
CA GLY A 198 13.33 0.75 7.95
C GLY A 198 12.47 1.28 9.11
N VAL A 199 12.92 2.31 9.84
CA VAL A 199 12.19 2.92 10.96
C VAL A 199 11.38 4.11 10.47
N ILE A 200 10.08 4.18 10.81
CA ILE A 200 9.20 5.29 10.47
C ILE A 200 9.64 6.53 11.25
N VAL A 201 9.79 7.65 10.53
CA VAL A 201 10.18 8.94 11.09
C VAL A 201 9.12 10.01 10.89
N GLU A 202 8.26 9.86 9.88
CA GLU A 202 7.22 10.80 9.50
C GLU A 202 5.94 10.57 10.32
N ARG A 203 5.27 11.65 10.75
CA ARG A 203 3.91 11.61 11.33
C ARG A 203 2.87 11.88 10.23
N PRO A 204 1.60 11.49 10.41
CA PRO A 204 0.56 11.83 9.42
C PRO A 204 0.48 13.33 9.12
N GLN A 205 0.59 14.20 10.14
CA GLN A 205 0.60 15.66 9.92
C GLN A 205 1.77 16.11 9.05
N TYR A 206 2.92 15.46 9.15
CA TYR A 206 4.10 15.78 8.33
C TYR A 206 3.90 15.39 6.87
N LEU A 207 3.23 14.26 6.62
CA LEU A 207 2.85 13.83 5.27
C LEU A 207 1.94 14.87 4.61
N TRP A 208 0.90 15.35 5.31
CA TRP A 208 0.00 16.39 4.78
C TRP A 208 0.74 17.69 4.49
N LEU A 209 1.60 18.10 5.41
CA LEU A 209 2.38 19.34 5.25
C LEU A 209 3.41 19.20 4.12
N ARG A 210 4.08 18.05 3.99
CA ARG A 210 5.00 17.77 2.89
C ARG A 210 4.31 17.86 1.53
N VAL A 211 3.11 17.30 1.41
CA VAL A 211 2.31 17.38 0.18
C VAL A 211 1.92 18.82 -0.13
N ALA A 212 1.45 19.58 0.87
CA ALA A 212 1.06 20.98 0.69
C ALA A 212 2.24 21.85 0.23
N ILE A 213 3.42 21.70 0.84
CA ILE A 213 4.65 22.43 0.45
C ILE A 213 5.08 22.03 -0.97
N CYS A 214 5.03 20.75 -1.31
CA CYS A 214 5.40 20.29 -2.66
C CYS A 214 4.54 20.93 -3.76
N ILE A 215 3.24 21.14 -3.47
CA ILE A 215 2.29 21.69 -4.45
C ILE A 215 2.40 23.20 -4.54
N HIS A 216 2.58 23.90 -3.43
CA HIS A 216 2.49 25.35 -3.34
C HIS A 216 3.83 26.08 -3.15
N GLY A 217 4.93 25.34 -3.00
CA GLY A 217 6.26 25.91 -2.82
C GLY A 217 6.33 26.80 -1.57
N ASP A 218 6.85 28.01 -1.74
CA ASP A 218 7.06 29.01 -0.69
C ASP A 218 5.81 29.89 -0.39
N ASN A 219 4.65 29.55 -0.97
CA ASN A 219 3.40 30.25 -0.69
C ASN A 219 2.75 29.71 0.60
N MET A 220 3.16 30.21 1.76
CA MET A 220 2.75 29.70 3.07
C MET A 220 1.25 29.80 3.35
N GLU A 221 0.55 30.79 2.76
CA GLU A 221 -0.93 30.89 2.88
C GLU A 221 -1.63 29.70 2.21
N LYS A 222 -1.24 29.37 0.97
CA LYS A 222 -1.78 28.21 0.25
C LYS A 222 -1.35 26.89 0.89
N VAL A 223 -0.11 26.80 1.38
CA VAL A 223 0.39 25.66 2.14
C VAL A 223 -0.50 25.40 3.35
N ARG A 224 -0.78 26.45 4.16
CA ARG A 224 -1.65 26.37 5.34
C ARG A 224 -3.05 25.90 4.96
N THR A 225 -3.66 26.50 3.94
CA THR A 225 -5.01 26.14 3.48
C THR A 225 -5.10 24.67 3.09
N SER A 226 -4.19 24.21 2.25
CA SER A 226 -4.18 22.81 1.80
C SER A 226 -3.87 21.84 2.94
N TYR A 227 -2.92 22.18 3.83
CA TYR A 227 -2.62 21.40 5.02
C TYR A 227 -3.85 21.28 5.93
N ASP A 228 -4.53 22.39 6.20
CA ASP A 228 -5.72 22.40 7.07
C ASP A 228 -6.83 21.52 6.51
N LEU A 229 -7.12 21.62 5.22
CA LEU A 229 -8.15 20.80 4.59
C LEU A 229 -7.81 19.30 4.59
N MET A 230 -6.57 18.93 4.26
CA MET A 230 -6.15 17.51 4.28
C MET A 230 -6.12 16.95 5.70
N SER A 231 -5.50 17.67 6.63
CA SER A 231 -5.31 17.21 8.00
C SER A 231 -6.61 17.09 8.79
N GLN A 232 -7.66 17.83 8.41
CA GLN A 232 -9.02 17.74 8.94
C GLN A 232 -9.91 16.76 8.17
N LYS A 233 -9.35 16.04 7.16
CA LYS A 233 -10.06 15.00 6.39
C LYS A 233 -11.16 15.52 5.45
N TYR A 234 -11.09 16.78 5.00
CA TYR A 234 -12.00 17.27 3.97
C TYR A 234 -11.71 16.64 2.61
N PHE A 235 -10.44 16.41 2.27
CA PHE A 235 -10.01 15.66 1.09
C PHE A 235 -8.64 15.02 1.31
N THR A 236 -8.25 14.12 0.40
CA THR A 236 -6.90 13.59 0.29
C THR A 236 -6.48 13.48 -1.16
N HIS A 237 -5.19 13.57 -1.43
CA HIS A 237 -4.64 13.27 -2.74
C HIS A 237 -4.55 11.76 -2.99
N ALA A 238 -4.43 11.39 -4.27
CA ALA A 238 -4.18 10.02 -4.67
C ALA A 238 -2.78 9.53 -4.25
N THR A 239 -2.62 8.21 -4.23
CA THR A 239 -1.40 7.52 -3.77
C THR A 239 -0.11 8.06 -4.38
N PRO A 240 0.03 8.34 -5.69
CA PRO A 240 1.28 8.86 -6.25
C PRO A 240 1.70 10.19 -5.65
N THR A 241 0.77 11.11 -5.42
CA THR A 241 1.04 12.38 -4.77
C THR A 241 1.55 12.16 -3.34
N LEU A 242 0.85 11.31 -2.56
CA LEU A 242 1.25 11.03 -1.17
C LEU A 242 2.62 10.35 -1.06
N PHE A 243 2.99 9.51 -2.05
CA PHE A 243 4.28 8.82 -2.08
C PHE A 243 5.43 9.70 -2.53
N ASN A 244 5.20 10.51 -3.58
CA ASN A 244 6.27 11.14 -4.34
C ASN A 244 6.44 12.64 -4.06
N ALA A 245 5.45 13.29 -3.41
CA ALA A 245 5.56 14.71 -3.08
C ALA A 245 6.80 15.00 -2.22
N GLY A 246 7.61 15.96 -2.62
CA GLY A 246 8.84 16.36 -1.95
C GLY A 246 10.01 15.39 -2.11
N THR A 247 9.86 14.27 -2.84
CA THR A 247 10.95 13.32 -3.13
C THR A 247 11.78 13.79 -4.33
N PRO A 248 12.97 13.19 -4.60
CA PRO A 248 13.77 13.52 -5.78
C PRO A 248 13.08 13.26 -7.12
N LYS A 249 12.05 12.40 -7.13
CA LYS A 249 11.24 12.08 -8.32
C LYS A 249 9.77 12.38 -8.03
N GLN A 250 9.38 13.62 -8.28
CA GLN A 250 8.04 14.13 -7.98
C GLN A 250 7.06 13.78 -9.10
N GLN A 251 6.68 12.52 -9.23
CA GLN A 251 5.60 12.10 -10.11
C GLN A 251 4.29 12.11 -9.30
N LEU A 252 3.36 13.02 -9.63
CA LEU A 252 2.14 13.26 -8.84
C LEU A 252 0.86 12.78 -9.51
N SER A 253 0.91 12.42 -10.82
CA SER A 253 -0.25 11.93 -11.55
C SER A 253 -0.58 10.48 -11.16
N SER A 254 -1.87 10.19 -10.96
CA SER A 254 -2.31 8.86 -10.56
C SER A 254 -2.58 7.92 -11.73
N CYS A 255 -3.01 8.46 -12.88
CA CYS A 255 -3.45 7.66 -14.03
C CYS A 255 -2.93 8.24 -15.34
N TYR A 256 -2.61 7.35 -16.26
CA TYR A 256 -2.10 7.67 -17.59
C TYR A 256 -2.89 6.90 -18.63
N LEU A 257 -3.33 7.60 -19.67
CA LEU A 257 -3.85 6.99 -20.88
C LEU A 257 -2.73 6.91 -21.90
N VAL A 258 -2.42 5.71 -22.36
CA VAL A 258 -1.32 5.41 -23.27
C VAL A 258 -1.89 4.78 -24.53
N ALA A 259 -1.49 5.29 -25.68
CA ALA A 259 -1.73 4.65 -26.95
C ALA A 259 -0.57 3.70 -27.26
N LEU A 260 -0.87 2.52 -27.79
CA LEU A 260 0.17 1.67 -28.36
C LEU A 260 0.73 2.37 -29.60
N GLU A 261 2.06 2.56 -29.65
CA GLU A 261 2.72 3.45 -30.61
C GLU A 261 2.46 3.03 -32.06
N GLU A 262 2.75 1.77 -32.39
CA GLU A 262 2.48 1.19 -33.71
C GLU A 262 2.46 -0.34 -33.67
N ASP A 263 1.90 -0.95 -34.70
CA ASP A 263 1.87 -2.42 -34.88
C ASP A 263 3.24 -2.92 -35.39
N SER A 264 4.25 -2.77 -34.55
CA SER A 264 5.63 -3.23 -34.77
C SER A 264 6.26 -3.68 -33.46
N ILE A 265 7.30 -4.51 -33.54
CA ILE A 265 8.05 -4.95 -32.35
C ILE A 265 8.60 -3.71 -31.62
N THR A 266 9.13 -2.72 -32.34
CA THR A 266 9.66 -1.49 -31.75
C THR A 266 8.56 -0.72 -31.00
N GLY A 267 7.43 -0.45 -31.65
CA GLY A 267 6.32 0.28 -31.03
C GLY A 267 5.72 -0.43 -29.84
N ILE A 268 5.54 -1.76 -29.91
CA ILE A 268 5.04 -2.59 -28.81
C ILE A 268 5.98 -2.51 -27.60
N TYR A 269 7.29 -2.67 -27.79
CA TYR A 269 8.25 -2.68 -26.68
C TYR A 269 8.59 -1.28 -26.17
N ASN A 270 8.56 -0.23 -27.00
CA ASN A 270 8.65 1.15 -26.53
C ASN A 270 7.49 1.47 -25.60
N THR A 271 6.26 1.18 -26.02
CA THR A 271 5.06 1.37 -25.19
C THR A 271 5.14 0.57 -23.90
N LEU A 272 5.64 -0.67 -23.94
CA LEU A 272 5.85 -1.49 -22.75
C LEU A 272 6.87 -0.85 -21.79
N ALA A 273 7.96 -0.29 -22.31
CA ALA A 273 8.98 0.39 -21.53
C ALA A 273 8.39 1.64 -20.83
N ASP A 274 7.58 2.43 -21.54
CA ASP A 274 6.89 3.58 -20.99
C ASP A 274 5.91 3.15 -19.87
N CYS A 275 5.11 2.10 -20.10
CA CYS A 275 4.26 1.52 -19.09
C CYS A 275 5.05 1.08 -17.85
N ALA A 276 6.21 0.46 -18.02
CA ALA A 276 7.08 0.05 -16.92
C ALA A 276 7.58 1.25 -16.11
N GLN A 277 8.00 2.35 -16.79
CA GLN A 277 8.43 3.57 -16.11
C GLN A 277 7.29 4.25 -15.34
N ILE A 278 6.11 4.35 -15.93
CA ILE A 278 4.92 4.90 -15.26
C ILE A 278 4.58 4.06 -14.01
N SER A 279 4.56 2.73 -14.13
CA SER A 279 4.27 1.81 -13.03
C SER A 279 5.29 1.95 -11.88
N LYS A 280 6.59 2.07 -12.20
CA LYS A 280 7.67 2.27 -11.22
C LYS A 280 7.39 3.45 -10.27
N TYR A 281 6.79 4.53 -10.78
CA TYR A 281 6.47 5.73 -10.00
C TYR A 281 5.01 5.78 -9.55
N SER A 282 4.35 4.63 -9.43
CA SER A 282 3.01 4.46 -8.88
C SER A 282 1.88 5.01 -9.75
N GLY A 283 2.10 5.23 -11.06
CA GLY A 283 1.04 5.56 -12.01
C GLY A 283 0.23 4.32 -12.40
N GLY A 284 -1.10 4.46 -12.45
CA GLY A 284 -1.99 3.49 -13.08
C GLY A 284 -2.05 3.73 -14.60
N ILE A 285 -2.27 2.69 -15.38
CA ILE A 285 -2.19 2.74 -16.84
C ILE A 285 -3.49 2.25 -17.47
N GLY A 286 -4.02 3.04 -18.40
CA GLY A 286 -5.02 2.61 -19.37
C GLY A 286 -4.39 2.58 -20.75
N LEU A 287 -4.24 1.42 -21.34
CA LEU A 287 -3.60 1.19 -22.63
C LEU A 287 -4.61 0.67 -23.64
N HIS A 288 -4.78 1.35 -24.78
CA HIS A 288 -5.51 0.77 -25.90
C HIS A 288 -4.60 0.05 -26.88
N ILE A 289 -5.10 -1.05 -27.46
CA ILE A 289 -4.34 -1.95 -28.35
C ILE A 289 -5.11 -2.24 -29.65
N HIS A 290 -6.03 -1.36 -30.04
CA HIS A 290 -6.94 -1.57 -31.16
C HIS A 290 -6.23 -1.71 -32.50
N ASN A 291 -5.04 -1.10 -32.64
CA ASN A 291 -4.24 -1.04 -33.85
C ASN A 291 -3.35 -2.27 -34.09
N ILE A 292 -3.26 -3.20 -33.14
CA ILE A 292 -2.43 -4.42 -33.30
C ILE A 292 -3.15 -5.43 -34.17
N ARG A 293 -2.44 -5.99 -35.15
CA ARG A 293 -2.99 -7.03 -36.06
C ARG A 293 -3.45 -8.28 -35.31
N ALA A 294 -4.53 -8.84 -35.79
CA ALA A 294 -5.12 -10.05 -35.22
C ALA A 294 -4.33 -11.31 -35.57
N SER A 295 -4.54 -12.36 -34.78
CA SER A 295 -4.00 -13.69 -35.00
C SER A 295 -4.22 -14.20 -36.42
N GLY A 296 -3.21 -14.87 -36.99
CA GLY A 296 -3.22 -15.38 -38.36
C GLY A 296 -2.89 -14.35 -39.44
N SER A 297 -2.70 -13.06 -39.09
CA SER A 297 -2.30 -12.02 -40.03
C SER A 297 -0.84 -12.17 -40.47
N HIS A 298 -0.54 -11.75 -41.70
CA HIS A 298 0.79 -11.92 -42.30
C HIS A 298 1.84 -11.00 -41.67
N ILE A 299 3.02 -11.55 -41.39
CA ILE A 299 4.18 -10.78 -40.91
C ILE A 299 5.06 -10.40 -42.08
N ARG A 300 5.15 -9.10 -42.36
CA ARG A 300 6.03 -8.59 -43.45
C ARG A 300 7.49 -8.92 -43.13
N GLY A 301 8.21 -9.37 -44.15
CA GLY A 301 9.65 -9.68 -44.07
C GLY A 301 10.01 -11.09 -43.62
N THR A 302 9.15 -11.80 -42.91
CA THR A 302 9.39 -13.20 -42.51
C THR A 302 8.51 -14.22 -43.22
N ASN A 303 7.49 -13.76 -43.95
CA ASN A 303 6.47 -14.61 -44.60
C ASN A 303 5.72 -15.55 -43.62
N GLY A 304 5.73 -15.21 -42.32
CA GLY A 304 5.04 -15.94 -41.26
C GLY A 304 3.67 -15.33 -40.92
N LYS A 305 3.01 -15.91 -39.93
CA LYS A 305 1.75 -15.41 -39.37
C LYS A 305 1.95 -15.06 -37.90
N THR A 306 1.28 -14.01 -37.45
CA THR A 306 1.29 -13.59 -36.04
C THR A 306 0.34 -14.45 -35.20
N ASP A 307 0.67 -14.63 -33.91
CA ASP A 307 -0.20 -15.25 -32.92
C ASP A 307 -1.19 -14.24 -32.27
N GLY A 308 -1.19 -12.98 -32.72
CA GLY A 308 -2.11 -11.93 -32.30
C GLY A 308 -1.87 -11.35 -30.91
N LEU A 309 -2.96 -10.94 -30.24
CA LEU A 309 -2.90 -10.17 -29.00
C LEU A 309 -2.46 -10.97 -27.76
N VAL A 310 -2.76 -12.28 -27.71
CA VAL A 310 -2.57 -13.07 -26.48
C VAL A 310 -1.11 -13.15 -26.03
N PRO A 311 -0.13 -13.55 -26.87
CA PRO A 311 1.27 -13.60 -26.49
C PRO A 311 1.82 -12.23 -26.08
N MET A 312 1.44 -11.16 -26.78
CA MET A 312 1.81 -9.80 -26.44
C MET A 312 1.31 -9.44 -25.04
N LEU A 313 0.04 -9.68 -24.73
CA LEU A 313 -0.54 -9.38 -23.42
C LEU A 313 0.08 -10.19 -22.28
N LYS A 314 0.58 -11.41 -22.54
CA LYS A 314 1.36 -12.17 -21.53
C LYS A 314 2.64 -11.44 -21.14
N VAL A 315 3.33 -10.79 -22.08
CA VAL A 315 4.52 -9.98 -21.78
C VAL A 315 4.15 -8.76 -20.92
N TYR A 316 3.07 -8.06 -21.26
CA TYR A 316 2.55 -6.95 -20.46
C TYR A 316 2.13 -7.40 -19.05
N ASN A 317 1.50 -8.57 -18.95
CA ASN A 317 1.12 -9.17 -17.66
C ASN A 317 2.35 -9.46 -16.79
N ALA A 318 3.39 -10.08 -17.35
CA ALA A 318 4.63 -10.35 -16.64
C ALA A 318 5.31 -9.05 -16.19
N THR A 319 5.31 -8.02 -17.03
CA THR A 319 5.86 -6.70 -16.70
C THR A 319 5.08 -6.01 -15.59
N ALA A 320 3.74 -6.05 -15.59
CA ALA A 320 2.90 -5.50 -14.54
C ALA A 320 3.17 -6.15 -13.17
N ARG A 321 3.47 -7.45 -13.16
CA ARG A 321 3.87 -8.17 -11.93
C ARG A 321 5.29 -7.82 -11.48
N TYR A 322 6.23 -7.71 -12.43
CA TYR A 322 7.64 -7.45 -12.13
C TYR A 322 7.86 -5.99 -11.67
N VAL A 323 7.29 -5.02 -12.38
CA VAL A 323 7.44 -3.59 -12.07
C VAL A 323 6.32 -3.15 -11.16
N ASN A 324 6.47 -3.43 -9.85
CA ASN A 324 5.51 -3.00 -8.86
C ASN A 324 5.66 -1.51 -8.52
N GLN A 325 4.59 -0.91 -8.00
CA GLN A 325 4.52 0.52 -7.66
C GLN A 325 5.38 0.84 -6.43
N ALA A 326 6.59 1.34 -6.67
CA ALA A 326 7.56 1.72 -5.64
C ALA A 326 7.83 0.63 -4.58
N GLY A 327 7.70 -0.65 -4.93
CA GLY A 327 7.84 -1.77 -3.99
C GLY A 327 6.67 -1.94 -3.01
N LYS A 328 5.55 -1.23 -3.19
CA LYS A 328 4.44 -1.17 -2.23
C LYS A 328 3.14 -1.79 -2.73
N ARG A 329 2.91 -1.82 -4.06
CA ARG A 329 1.71 -2.37 -4.73
C ARG A 329 2.09 -3.00 -6.05
N ASN A 330 1.30 -3.95 -6.54
CA ASN A 330 1.45 -4.47 -7.89
C ASN A 330 1.09 -3.39 -8.91
N GLY A 331 1.73 -3.43 -10.09
CA GLY A 331 1.37 -2.61 -11.23
C GLY A 331 -0.08 -2.85 -11.65
N SER A 332 -0.74 -1.80 -12.17
CA SER A 332 -2.14 -1.88 -12.58
C SER A 332 -2.27 -1.37 -14.01
N PHE A 333 -2.48 -2.29 -14.96
CA PHE A 333 -2.63 -2.04 -16.38
C PHE A 333 -4.04 -2.44 -16.80
N ALA A 334 -4.83 -1.45 -17.23
CA ALA A 334 -6.13 -1.66 -17.87
C ALA A 334 -5.95 -1.65 -19.38
N ILE A 335 -6.32 -2.73 -20.03
CA ILE A 335 -6.18 -2.92 -21.48
C ILE A 335 -7.56 -2.71 -22.11
N TYR A 336 -7.60 -1.85 -23.13
CA TYR A 336 -8.81 -1.51 -23.86
C TYR A 336 -8.74 -2.06 -25.28
N LEU A 337 -9.81 -2.74 -25.69
CA LEU A 337 -9.99 -3.24 -27.06
C LEU A 337 -11.39 -2.86 -27.57
N GLU A 338 -11.48 -2.52 -28.84
CA GLU A 338 -12.76 -2.33 -29.51
C GLU A 338 -13.37 -3.66 -29.94
N PRO A 339 -14.70 -3.84 -29.85
CA PRO A 339 -15.35 -5.12 -30.10
C PRO A 339 -15.32 -5.59 -31.56
N TRP A 340 -14.93 -4.74 -32.49
CA TRP A 340 -14.76 -5.13 -33.90
C TRP A 340 -13.45 -5.87 -34.19
N HIS A 341 -12.51 -5.91 -33.24
CA HIS A 341 -11.22 -6.57 -33.41
C HIS A 341 -11.39 -8.08 -33.53
N ALA A 342 -10.69 -8.72 -34.50
CA ALA A 342 -10.87 -10.14 -34.78
C ALA A 342 -10.44 -11.07 -33.63
N ASP A 343 -9.56 -10.64 -32.72
CA ASP A 343 -9.16 -11.41 -31.53
C ASP A 343 -10.04 -11.17 -30.30
N ILE A 344 -11.23 -10.56 -30.49
CA ILE A 344 -12.10 -10.18 -29.36
C ILE A 344 -12.51 -11.37 -28.49
N ASP A 345 -12.78 -12.54 -29.09
CA ASP A 345 -13.18 -13.75 -28.37
C ASP A 345 -12.05 -14.18 -27.40
N ASN A 346 -10.80 -14.20 -27.86
CA ASN A 346 -9.65 -14.51 -27.04
C ASN A 346 -9.41 -13.46 -25.94
N PHE A 347 -9.64 -12.18 -26.25
CA PHE A 347 -9.52 -11.09 -25.29
C PHE A 347 -10.54 -11.21 -24.15
N LEU A 348 -11.78 -11.54 -24.46
CA LEU A 348 -12.83 -11.78 -23.46
C LEU A 348 -12.54 -12.98 -22.57
N ASP A 349 -11.80 -13.95 -23.09
CA ASP A 349 -11.45 -15.18 -22.37
C ASP A 349 -10.24 -15.04 -21.43
N MET A 350 -9.49 -13.93 -21.49
CA MET A 350 -8.23 -13.73 -20.75
C MET A 350 -8.32 -13.96 -19.23
N LYS A 351 -9.48 -13.72 -18.62
CA LYS A 351 -9.72 -13.86 -17.17
C LYS A 351 -10.61 -15.03 -16.80
N LYS A 352 -11.09 -15.81 -17.74
CA LYS A 352 -11.90 -16.98 -17.42
C LYS A 352 -11.13 -17.96 -16.51
N ASN A 353 -11.83 -18.54 -15.53
CA ASN A 353 -11.24 -19.44 -14.54
C ASN A 353 -10.86 -20.83 -15.09
N HIS A 354 -11.25 -21.15 -16.31
CA HIS A 354 -10.99 -22.41 -16.99
C HIS A 354 -10.37 -22.17 -18.37
N GLY A 355 -9.86 -23.21 -18.98
CA GLY A 355 -9.17 -23.19 -20.26
C GLY A 355 -7.64 -23.21 -20.12
N ASP A 356 -6.95 -23.11 -21.24
CA ASP A 356 -5.49 -23.17 -21.30
C ASP A 356 -4.86 -21.92 -20.64
N GLU A 357 -4.01 -22.13 -19.65
CA GLU A 357 -3.29 -21.05 -18.96
C GLU A 357 -2.32 -20.29 -19.88
N GLU A 358 -1.85 -20.96 -20.96
CA GLU A 358 -1.03 -20.28 -21.97
C GLU A 358 -1.79 -19.19 -22.72
N MET A 359 -3.11 -19.29 -22.73
CA MET A 359 -4.01 -18.29 -23.33
C MET A 359 -4.56 -17.28 -22.32
N LYS A 360 -3.93 -17.12 -21.14
CA LYS A 360 -4.39 -16.23 -20.07
C LYS A 360 -3.35 -15.16 -19.70
N ALA A 361 -3.86 -13.99 -19.34
CA ALA A 361 -3.07 -12.90 -18.77
C ALA A 361 -3.88 -12.24 -17.63
N ARG A 362 -3.96 -12.92 -16.47
CA ARG A 362 -4.95 -12.69 -15.42
C ARG A 362 -4.72 -11.46 -14.56
N ASP A 363 -3.48 -10.96 -14.49
CA ASP A 363 -3.13 -9.80 -13.63
C ASP A 363 -3.45 -8.46 -14.31
N LEU A 364 -3.73 -8.47 -15.61
CA LEU A 364 -4.21 -7.30 -16.33
C LEU A 364 -5.71 -7.09 -16.10
N PHE A 365 -6.17 -5.86 -16.24
CA PHE A 365 -7.59 -5.50 -16.28
C PHE A 365 -8.03 -5.31 -17.73
N TYR A 366 -9.24 -5.72 -18.05
CA TYR A 366 -9.74 -5.69 -19.42
C TYR A 366 -11.02 -4.86 -19.50
N ALA A 367 -11.11 -4.04 -20.54
CA ALA A 367 -12.25 -3.20 -20.83
C ALA A 367 -12.50 -3.16 -22.34
N LEU A 368 -13.75 -2.96 -22.73
CA LEU A 368 -14.13 -2.73 -24.11
C LEU A 368 -14.33 -1.24 -24.34
N TRP A 369 -13.83 -0.76 -25.49
CA TRP A 369 -14.16 0.55 -26.01
C TRP A 369 -15.24 0.37 -27.07
N ILE A 370 -16.51 0.61 -26.69
CA ILE A 370 -17.68 0.21 -27.47
C ILE A 370 -18.15 1.39 -28.30
N PRO A 371 -18.15 1.31 -29.67
CA PRO A 371 -18.73 2.33 -30.52
C PRO A 371 -20.28 2.29 -30.49
N ASP A 372 -20.91 3.44 -30.71
CA ASP A 372 -22.38 3.57 -30.70
C ASP A 372 -23.05 2.61 -31.69
N LEU A 373 -22.46 2.46 -32.90
CA LEU A 373 -22.96 1.51 -33.92
C LEU A 373 -23.09 0.08 -33.38
N PHE A 374 -22.16 -0.38 -32.50
CA PHE A 374 -22.29 -1.71 -31.89
C PHE A 374 -23.55 -1.80 -31.03
N MET A 375 -23.79 -0.78 -30.20
CA MET A 375 -24.99 -0.76 -29.34
C MET A 375 -26.30 -0.66 -30.16
N GLU A 376 -26.30 0.09 -31.25
CA GLU A 376 -27.43 0.18 -32.19
C GLU A 376 -27.72 -1.17 -32.83
N ARG A 377 -26.68 -1.90 -33.27
CA ARG A 377 -26.84 -3.24 -33.85
C ARG A 377 -27.30 -4.27 -32.83
N VAL A 378 -26.74 -4.25 -31.60
CA VAL A 378 -27.22 -5.11 -30.50
C VAL A 378 -28.70 -4.86 -30.24
N LYS A 379 -29.13 -3.60 -30.17
CA LYS A 379 -30.56 -3.24 -29.99
C LYS A 379 -31.42 -3.76 -31.12
N ALA A 380 -30.92 -3.73 -32.34
CA ALA A 380 -31.63 -4.21 -33.54
C ALA A 380 -31.50 -5.73 -33.75
N ASN A 381 -30.74 -6.45 -32.92
CA ASN A 381 -30.39 -7.85 -33.11
C ASN A 381 -29.74 -8.11 -34.49
N GLY A 382 -28.86 -7.16 -34.89
CA GLY A 382 -28.20 -7.19 -36.19
C GLY A 382 -26.77 -7.77 -36.08
N ASP A 383 -26.21 -8.09 -37.25
CA ASP A 383 -24.88 -8.70 -37.38
C ASP A 383 -23.77 -7.72 -37.02
N TRP A 384 -22.67 -8.27 -36.48
CA TRP A 384 -21.43 -7.56 -36.19
C TRP A 384 -20.22 -8.25 -36.83
N THR A 385 -19.45 -7.50 -37.60
CA THR A 385 -18.32 -8.04 -38.36
C THR A 385 -17.00 -7.78 -37.62
N LEU A 386 -16.24 -8.85 -37.34
CA LEU A 386 -14.91 -8.79 -36.75
C LEU A 386 -13.87 -8.56 -37.85
N MET A 387 -12.97 -7.61 -37.59
CA MET A 387 -11.99 -7.10 -38.58
C MET A 387 -10.57 -7.12 -38.02
N CYS A 388 -9.59 -7.22 -38.90
CA CYS A 388 -8.18 -7.07 -38.55
C CYS A 388 -7.70 -5.64 -38.88
N PRO A 389 -7.03 -4.92 -37.96
CA PRO A 389 -6.56 -3.55 -38.22
C PRO A 389 -5.60 -3.45 -39.40
N ASP A 390 -4.76 -4.47 -39.63
CA ASP A 390 -3.84 -4.51 -40.79
C ASP A 390 -4.57 -4.57 -42.14
N GLU A 391 -5.75 -5.18 -42.19
CA GLU A 391 -6.60 -5.28 -43.39
C GLU A 391 -7.65 -4.16 -43.49
N CYS A 392 -7.94 -3.49 -42.38
CA CYS A 392 -8.90 -2.40 -42.24
C CYS A 392 -8.23 -1.16 -41.62
N PRO A 393 -7.21 -0.59 -42.27
CA PRO A 393 -6.42 0.52 -41.73
C PRO A 393 -7.28 1.76 -41.44
N GLY A 394 -6.93 2.48 -40.37
CA GLY A 394 -7.60 3.70 -39.95
C GLY A 394 -8.88 3.48 -39.15
N LEU A 395 -9.37 2.25 -38.98
CA LEU A 395 -10.58 1.99 -38.22
C LEU A 395 -10.42 2.30 -36.73
N ALA A 396 -9.23 2.07 -36.19
CA ALA A 396 -8.86 2.42 -34.82
C ALA A 396 -8.65 3.92 -34.57
N ASP A 397 -8.59 4.73 -35.64
CA ASP A 397 -8.27 6.17 -35.58
C ASP A 397 -9.51 7.06 -35.69
N VAL A 398 -10.67 6.48 -35.91
CA VAL A 398 -11.94 7.19 -36.13
C VAL A 398 -13.01 6.83 -35.12
N TYR A 399 -13.95 7.74 -34.90
CA TYR A 399 -15.09 7.55 -33.99
C TYR A 399 -16.36 8.24 -34.52
N GLY A 400 -17.51 7.91 -33.91
CA GLY A 400 -18.80 8.48 -34.29
C GLY A 400 -19.18 8.19 -35.74
N ALA A 401 -19.69 9.18 -36.47
CA ALA A 401 -20.16 9.03 -37.85
C ALA A 401 -19.04 8.55 -38.81
N LYS A 402 -17.82 9.00 -38.62
CA LYS A 402 -16.65 8.56 -39.44
C LYS A 402 -16.35 7.08 -39.23
N PHE A 403 -16.49 6.58 -38.00
CA PHE A 403 -16.35 5.15 -37.72
C PHE A 403 -17.43 4.35 -38.46
N VAL A 404 -18.68 4.79 -38.37
CA VAL A 404 -19.81 4.13 -39.06
C VAL A 404 -19.56 4.04 -40.57
N GLU A 405 -19.17 5.16 -41.20
CA GLU A 405 -18.85 5.21 -42.63
C GLU A 405 -17.74 4.23 -43.00
N LEU A 406 -16.62 4.25 -42.28
CA LEU A 406 -15.44 3.44 -42.58
C LEU A 406 -15.70 1.94 -42.31
N TYR A 407 -16.40 1.62 -41.20
CA TYR A 407 -16.75 0.27 -40.81
C TYR A 407 -17.69 -0.38 -41.84
N THR A 408 -18.76 0.28 -42.21
CA THR A 408 -19.71 -0.21 -43.22
C THR A 408 -19.07 -0.33 -44.61
N LYS A 409 -18.14 0.57 -44.94
CA LYS A 409 -17.34 0.45 -46.16
C LYS A 409 -16.51 -0.83 -46.18
N TYR A 410 -15.85 -1.19 -45.07
CA TYR A 410 -15.09 -2.43 -44.99
C TYR A 410 -15.96 -3.68 -45.03
N GLU A 411 -17.16 -3.61 -44.45
CA GLU A 411 -18.17 -4.68 -44.61
C GLU A 411 -18.53 -4.89 -46.07
N THR A 412 -18.88 -3.81 -46.78
CA THR A 412 -19.22 -3.85 -48.21
C THR A 412 -18.09 -4.40 -49.08
N LEU A 413 -16.83 -4.11 -48.71
CA LEU A 413 -15.61 -4.63 -49.37
C LEU A 413 -15.26 -6.07 -48.95
N ASN A 414 -16.05 -6.71 -48.13
CA ASN A 414 -15.85 -8.08 -47.65
C ASN A 414 -14.51 -8.28 -46.93
N LYS A 415 -14.09 -7.28 -46.13
CA LYS A 415 -12.83 -7.29 -45.38
C LYS A 415 -12.93 -7.98 -44.00
N GLY A 416 -14.11 -8.41 -43.61
CA GLY A 416 -14.36 -9.10 -42.34
C GLY A 416 -13.66 -10.45 -42.25
N LYS A 417 -13.20 -10.79 -41.04
CA LYS A 417 -12.65 -12.12 -40.71
C LYS A 417 -13.77 -13.07 -40.26
N LYS A 418 -14.78 -12.55 -39.60
CA LYS A 418 -15.91 -13.31 -39.05
C LYS A 418 -17.07 -12.36 -38.82
N THR A 419 -18.30 -12.84 -39.10
CA THR A 419 -19.56 -12.14 -38.71
C THR A 419 -20.23 -12.90 -37.59
N VAL A 420 -20.67 -12.22 -36.57
CA VAL A 420 -21.29 -12.77 -35.35
C VAL A 420 -22.63 -12.09 -35.11
#